data_71e15bc37e1b7a41112235c63fb77742
#
_entry.id   71e15bc37e1b7a41112235c63fb77742
#
_cell.length_a   1.000
_cell.length_b   1.000
_cell.length_c   1.000
_cell.angle_alpha   90.00
_cell.angle_beta   90.00
_cell.angle_gamma   90.00
#
_symmetry.space_group_name_H-M   'P 1'
#
loop_
_entity.id
_entity.type
_entity.pdbx_description
1 polymer ?
#
loop_
_entity_poly.entity_id
_entity_poly.type
_entity_poly.pdbx_seq_one_letter_code
_entity_poly.pdbx_strand_id
1 'polypeptide(L)'
;MKYDFTTLLNRQGHDALALDVLPIKDVEIDPNFSRIPMWVADMNYPVFENIQRHMINRINEPHFGYFEMPEDYYKAIQFWQKETHGIDVEKEAIGYENGVLGILSSALEAFTSSGEAILVQSPCYIGFIHTLNNLGRKIIDSPLIKENNWSLDYEDIEKKIIKHNIHFALFCSPHNPTGRVWKKEEIQKFMDICKKHDVLVFSDEIWSDLVRKENTHIPTQSVSEDAKKRTIAAYAPSKTFNLAGLVGSYHIVYDKYLRDRLNKQASLSHYNSPNILSIHALMGAYCKDGLDWVSELNEVIANNVDFAIDFIHTHFKGIEVIKPEGTYMLYLDCTKYLDTHDITMDELLKKGVRYGVCWQDGRPFMNPNTIRMNLALPTSLVEEAFSRLKEFVF
;
A
#
# COMPACT_ATOMS: atom_id res chain seq x y z
N MET A 1 -18.65 5.23 -17.91
CA MET A 1 -18.39 4.57 -16.63
C MET A 1 -19.68 4.41 -15.85
N LYS A 2 -19.86 3.29 -15.16
CA LYS A 2 -21.03 2.99 -14.31
C LYS A 2 -20.92 3.72 -12.97
N TYR A 3 -19.69 3.98 -12.52
CA TYR A 3 -19.40 4.55 -11.21
C TYR A 3 -18.84 5.98 -11.31
N ASP A 4 -18.96 6.73 -10.21
CA ASP A 4 -18.53 8.13 -10.16
C ASP A 4 -17.08 8.27 -9.68
N PHE A 5 -16.21 8.66 -10.60
CA PHE A 5 -14.80 9.01 -10.34
C PHE A 5 -14.50 10.46 -10.74
N THR A 6 -15.53 11.28 -10.90
CA THR A 6 -15.43 12.67 -11.37
C THR A 6 -15.82 13.71 -10.34
N THR A 7 -16.64 13.33 -9.36
CA THR A 7 -17.11 14.25 -8.31
C THR A 7 -15.95 14.72 -7.44
N LEU A 8 -15.81 16.03 -7.30
CA LEU A 8 -14.86 16.66 -6.39
C LEU A 8 -15.42 16.66 -4.97
N LEU A 9 -14.97 15.73 -4.14
CA LEU A 9 -15.42 15.63 -2.75
C LEU A 9 -14.85 16.79 -1.92
N ASN A 10 -15.70 17.56 -1.26
CA ASN A 10 -15.27 18.46 -0.21
C ASN A 10 -15.00 17.68 1.08
N ARG A 11 -13.73 17.35 1.32
CA ARG A 11 -13.28 16.58 2.49
C ARG A 11 -12.62 17.44 3.56
N GLN A 12 -12.35 18.71 3.28
CA GLN A 12 -11.71 19.62 4.23
C GLN A 12 -12.63 19.90 5.42
N GLY A 13 -12.13 19.72 6.64
CA GLY A 13 -12.92 19.87 7.86
C GLY A 13 -13.87 18.68 8.15
N HIS A 14 -13.69 17.55 7.43
CA HIS A 14 -14.46 16.33 7.60
C HIS A 14 -13.56 15.13 7.95
N ASP A 15 -12.65 15.31 8.91
CA ASP A 15 -11.73 14.30 9.43
C ASP A 15 -10.83 13.68 8.33
N ALA A 16 -10.46 14.47 7.32
CA ALA A 16 -9.65 14.03 6.20
C ALA A 16 -8.18 14.45 6.37
N LEU A 17 -7.35 13.58 6.93
CA LEU A 17 -5.92 13.82 7.15
C LEU A 17 -5.24 14.47 5.93
N ALA A 18 -5.56 14.01 4.73
CA ALA A 18 -4.97 14.48 3.49
C ALA A 18 -5.22 15.96 3.20
N LEU A 19 -6.32 16.53 3.71
CA LEU A 19 -6.72 17.92 3.50
C LEU A 19 -6.64 18.77 4.76
N ASP A 20 -6.78 18.17 5.94
CA ASP A 20 -6.80 18.92 7.21
C ASP A 20 -5.39 19.19 7.74
N VAL A 21 -4.42 18.35 7.35
CA VAL A 21 -3.00 18.48 7.76
C VAL A 21 -2.12 18.74 6.53
N LEU A 22 -1.09 19.57 6.69
CA LEU A 22 -0.06 19.75 5.65
C LEU A 22 1.06 18.71 5.82
N PRO A 23 1.57 18.13 4.70
CA PRO A 23 2.66 17.14 4.76
C PRO A 23 4.00 17.72 5.20
N ILE A 24 4.17 19.03 5.04
CA ILE A 24 5.40 19.76 5.33
C ILE A 24 5.09 20.86 6.35
N LYS A 25 5.96 21.01 7.35
CA LYS A 25 5.88 22.07 8.35
C LYS A 25 6.47 23.39 7.81
N ASP A 26 6.13 24.48 8.45
CA ASP A 26 6.68 25.81 8.18
C ASP A 26 6.51 26.26 6.73
N VAL A 27 5.33 25.97 6.16
CA VAL A 27 4.89 26.45 4.85
C VAL A 27 3.42 26.83 4.92
N GLU A 28 3.07 27.96 4.31
CA GLU A 28 1.70 28.38 4.11
C GLU A 28 1.33 28.25 2.63
N ILE A 29 0.11 27.79 2.39
CA ILE A 29 -0.43 27.75 1.02
C ILE A 29 -0.79 29.19 0.63
N ASP A 30 -0.41 29.60 -0.57
CA ASP A 30 -0.84 30.88 -1.14
C ASP A 30 -2.38 30.90 -1.21
N PRO A 31 -3.03 31.98 -0.70
CA PRO A 31 -4.49 32.06 -0.61
C PRO A 31 -5.26 31.87 -1.93
N ASN A 32 -4.58 32.04 -3.05
CA ASN A 32 -5.16 31.85 -4.38
C ASN A 32 -5.28 30.37 -4.79
N PHE A 33 -4.72 29.43 -4.02
CA PHE A 33 -4.68 28.02 -4.37
C PHE A 33 -5.39 27.13 -3.33
N SER A 34 -6.25 26.26 -3.80
CA SER A 34 -6.84 25.18 -2.99
C SER A 34 -5.83 24.05 -2.76
N ARG A 35 -6.05 23.24 -1.71
CA ARG A 35 -5.26 22.04 -1.45
C ARG A 35 -5.62 20.91 -2.42
N ILE A 36 -4.62 20.33 -3.07
CA ILE A 36 -4.74 19.10 -3.86
C ILE A 36 -4.00 17.98 -3.10
N PRO A 37 -4.71 16.99 -2.55
CA PRO A 37 -4.14 16.03 -1.60
C PRO A 37 -3.46 14.85 -2.32
N MET A 38 -2.18 14.97 -2.61
CA MET A 38 -1.40 13.94 -3.31
C MET A 38 -0.36 13.24 -2.42
N TRP A 39 -0.49 13.29 -1.09
CA TRP A 39 0.51 12.74 -0.17
C TRP A 39 0.06 11.50 0.61
N VAL A 40 -1.17 11.48 1.09
CA VAL A 40 -1.74 10.31 1.80
C VAL A 40 -2.13 9.25 0.80
N ALA A 41 -1.98 7.98 1.20
CA ALA A 41 -2.42 6.84 0.41
C ALA A 41 -3.91 6.56 0.64
N ASP A 42 -4.76 7.52 0.34
CA ASP A 42 -6.23 7.43 0.31
C ASP A 42 -6.77 7.98 -1.01
N MET A 43 -8.06 7.79 -1.30
CA MET A 43 -8.67 8.22 -2.55
C MET A 43 -9.57 9.44 -2.35
N ASN A 44 -9.72 10.23 -3.41
CA ASN A 44 -10.64 11.39 -3.44
C ASN A 44 -11.86 11.13 -4.32
N TYR A 45 -12.34 9.88 -4.34
CA TYR A 45 -13.58 9.46 -5.01
C TYR A 45 -14.64 9.09 -3.98
N PRO A 46 -15.94 9.18 -4.33
CA PRO A 46 -16.99 8.51 -3.57
C PRO A 46 -16.70 7.02 -3.42
N VAL A 47 -16.88 6.47 -2.23
CA VAL A 47 -16.71 5.04 -2.02
C VAL A 47 -17.81 4.26 -2.76
N PHE A 48 -17.53 3.00 -3.08
CA PHE A 48 -18.51 2.12 -3.69
C PHE A 48 -19.79 2.03 -2.85
N GLU A 49 -20.94 2.41 -3.41
CA GLU A 49 -22.21 2.59 -2.70
C GLU A 49 -22.64 1.36 -1.90
N ASN A 50 -22.38 0.16 -2.39
CA ASN A 50 -22.73 -1.07 -1.69
C ASN A 50 -22.06 -1.18 -0.31
N ILE A 51 -20.89 -0.62 -0.14
CA ILE A 51 -20.17 -0.55 1.15
C ILE A 51 -21.00 0.28 2.15
N GLN A 52 -21.42 1.48 1.75
CA GLN A 52 -22.27 2.34 2.59
C GLN A 52 -23.59 1.65 2.95
N ARG A 53 -24.22 1.00 1.98
CA ARG A 53 -25.47 0.26 2.19
C ARG A 53 -25.32 -0.86 3.22
N HIS A 54 -24.27 -1.67 3.14
CA HIS A 54 -23.98 -2.72 4.12
C HIS A 54 -23.75 -2.17 5.52
N MET A 55 -23.00 -1.07 5.64
CA MET A 55 -22.74 -0.42 6.93
C MET A 55 -24.04 0.19 7.51
N ILE A 56 -24.83 0.90 6.70
CA ILE A 56 -26.10 1.50 7.13
C ILE A 56 -27.07 0.43 7.59
N ASN A 57 -27.21 -0.67 6.86
CA ASN A 57 -28.06 -1.79 7.27
C ASN A 57 -27.64 -2.33 8.63
N ARG A 58 -26.34 -2.46 8.89
CA ARG A 58 -25.85 -2.91 10.20
C ARG A 58 -26.06 -1.86 11.30
N ILE A 59 -25.92 -0.57 11.00
CA ILE A 59 -26.16 0.53 11.95
C ILE A 59 -27.64 0.57 12.37
N ASN A 60 -28.56 0.23 11.47
CA ASN A 60 -29.99 0.19 11.75
C ASN A 60 -30.39 -0.94 12.72
N GLU A 61 -29.52 -1.93 12.94
CA GLU A 61 -29.68 -2.88 14.05
C GLU A 61 -29.20 -2.22 15.34
N PRO A 62 -30.06 -1.98 16.33
CA PRO A 62 -29.79 -1.05 17.44
C PRO A 62 -28.91 -1.69 18.55
N HIS A 63 -27.88 -2.46 18.19
CA HIS A 63 -26.95 -3.07 19.15
C HIS A 63 -25.53 -3.21 18.58
N PHE A 64 -24.53 -3.00 19.43
CA PHE A 64 -23.11 -3.11 19.12
C PHE A 64 -22.37 -3.93 20.19
N GLY A 65 -23.02 -4.99 20.69
CA GLY A 65 -22.44 -5.91 21.66
C GLY A 65 -21.41 -6.86 21.03
N TYR A 66 -20.94 -7.81 21.83
CA TYR A 66 -20.02 -8.85 21.33
C TYR A 66 -20.69 -9.66 20.23
N PHE A 67 -19.89 -10.10 19.25
CA PHE A 67 -20.34 -10.90 18.13
C PHE A 67 -19.31 -11.94 17.74
N GLU A 68 -19.77 -12.97 17.07
CA GLU A 68 -18.90 -13.92 16.39
C GLU A 68 -18.72 -13.50 14.92
N MET A 69 -17.57 -13.81 14.33
CA MET A 69 -17.29 -13.50 12.95
C MET A 69 -18.31 -14.18 12.04
N PRO A 70 -19.10 -13.44 11.24
CA PRO A 70 -20.13 -14.02 10.39
C PRO A 70 -19.49 -14.87 9.28
N GLU A 71 -20.14 -16.00 8.93
CA GLU A 71 -19.71 -16.87 7.86
C GLU A 71 -19.57 -16.16 6.51
N ASP A 72 -20.44 -15.18 6.26
CA ASP A 72 -20.44 -14.42 5.02
C ASP A 72 -19.20 -13.51 4.86
N TYR A 73 -18.53 -13.16 5.96
CA TYR A 73 -17.22 -12.49 5.92
C TYR A 73 -16.16 -13.39 5.25
N TYR A 74 -16.07 -14.64 5.68
CA TYR A 74 -15.13 -15.59 5.08
C TYR A 74 -15.47 -15.92 3.63
N LYS A 75 -16.75 -16.10 3.32
CA LYS A 75 -17.22 -16.31 1.93
C LYS A 75 -16.89 -15.12 1.03
N ALA A 76 -17.03 -13.89 1.52
CA ALA A 76 -16.66 -12.69 0.77
C ALA A 76 -15.16 -12.66 0.43
N ILE A 77 -14.29 -12.99 1.40
CA ILE A 77 -12.84 -13.09 1.17
C ILE A 77 -12.53 -14.23 0.19
N GLN A 78 -13.13 -15.41 0.37
CA GLN A 78 -12.93 -16.56 -0.51
C GLN A 78 -13.35 -16.24 -1.96
N PHE A 79 -14.52 -15.63 -2.12
CA PHE A 79 -14.98 -15.13 -3.42
C PHE A 79 -13.97 -14.15 -4.03
N TRP A 80 -13.55 -13.14 -3.27
CA TRP A 80 -12.64 -12.12 -3.75
C TRP A 80 -11.30 -12.70 -4.19
N GLN A 81 -10.66 -13.50 -3.35
CA GLN A 81 -9.38 -14.14 -3.66
C GLN A 81 -9.46 -15.08 -4.87
N LYS A 82 -10.59 -15.75 -5.04
CA LYS A 82 -10.81 -16.62 -6.21
C LYS A 82 -10.95 -15.83 -7.50
N GLU A 83 -11.81 -14.79 -7.50
CA GLU A 83 -12.11 -14.02 -8.70
C GLU A 83 -10.95 -13.09 -9.13
N THR A 84 -10.23 -12.51 -8.16
CA THR A 84 -9.15 -11.55 -8.46
C THR A 84 -7.80 -12.22 -8.65
N HIS A 85 -7.50 -13.26 -7.89
CA HIS A 85 -6.15 -13.85 -7.84
C HIS A 85 -6.12 -15.34 -8.19
N GLY A 86 -7.27 -15.96 -8.46
CA GLY A 86 -7.37 -17.39 -8.83
C GLY A 86 -7.03 -18.35 -7.69
N ILE A 87 -7.06 -17.89 -6.43
CA ILE A 87 -6.69 -18.71 -5.27
C ILE A 87 -7.93 -19.25 -4.56
N ASP A 88 -7.96 -20.54 -4.31
CA ASP A 88 -8.91 -21.15 -3.39
C ASP A 88 -8.35 -21.08 -1.97
N VAL A 89 -9.01 -20.34 -1.10
CA VAL A 89 -8.60 -20.13 0.30
C VAL A 89 -9.54 -20.86 1.23
N GLU A 90 -9.00 -21.72 2.09
CA GLU A 90 -9.76 -22.35 3.16
C GLU A 90 -10.05 -21.35 4.29
N LYS A 91 -11.26 -21.44 4.88
CA LYS A 91 -11.68 -20.54 5.97
C LYS A 91 -10.66 -20.49 7.10
N GLU A 92 -10.10 -21.64 7.46
CA GLU A 92 -9.14 -21.80 8.56
C GLU A 92 -7.82 -21.07 8.30
N ALA A 93 -7.49 -20.77 7.05
CA ALA A 93 -6.30 -20.01 6.69
C ALA A 93 -6.48 -18.49 6.87
N ILE A 94 -7.73 -18.03 7.01
CA ILE A 94 -8.07 -16.60 7.12
C ILE A 94 -8.13 -16.18 8.59
N GLY A 95 -7.40 -15.11 8.94
CA GLY A 95 -7.50 -14.49 10.26
C GLY A 95 -7.68 -12.97 10.14
N TYR A 96 -8.43 -12.37 11.08
CA TYR A 96 -8.65 -10.93 11.16
C TYR A 96 -7.60 -10.26 12.03
N GLU A 97 -7.14 -9.08 11.60
CA GLU A 97 -6.40 -8.15 12.48
C GLU A 97 -6.69 -6.68 12.10
N ASN A 98 -6.37 -5.77 13.01
CA ASN A 98 -6.58 -4.33 12.82
C ASN A 98 -5.43 -3.70 12.02
N GLY A 99 -5.58 -3.69 10.71
CA GLY A 99 -4.63 -3.14 9.75
C GLY A 99 -3.46 -4.07 9.45
N VAL A 100 -2.90 -3.93 8.25
CA VAL A 100 -1.73 -4.73 7.80
C VAL A 100 -0.51 -4.53 8.71
N LEU A 101 -0.32 -3.33 9.28
CA LEU A 101 0.74 -3.10 10.27
C LEU A 101 0.44 -3.80 11.61
N GLY A 102 -0.83 -4.04 11.94
CA GLY A 102 -1.23 -4.88 13.07
C GLY A 102 -0.80 -6.33 12.83
N ILE A 103 -1.10 -6.88 11.65
CA ILE A 103 -0.64 -8.23 11.24
C ILE A 103 0.89 -8.31 11.31
N LEU A 104 1.60 -7.30 10.78
CA LEU A 104 3.06 -7.26 10.84
C LEU A 104 3.57 -7.26 12.27
N SER A 105 2.97 -6.44 13.15
CA SER A 105 3.37 -6.38 14.57
C SER A 105 3.18 -7.74 15.25
N SER A 106 2.03 -8.38 15.06
CA SER A 106 1.77 -9.73 15.59
C SER A 106 2.76 -10.76 15.05
N ALA A 107 3.09 -10.70 13.75
CA ALA A 107 4.05 -11.61 13.13
C ALA A 107 5.47 -11.41 13.68
N LEU A 108 5.92 -10.15 13.80
CA LEU A 108 7.24 -9.85 14.38
C LEU A 108 7.34 -10.33 15.83
N GLU A 109 6.33 -10.10 16.64
CA GLU A 109 6.32 -10.56 18.05
C GLU A 109 6.21 -12.08 18.17
N ALA A 110 5.52 -12.75 17.25
CA ALA A 110 5.38 -14.20 17.27
C ALA A 110 6.65 -14.95 16.82
N PHE A 111 7.42 -14.38 15.87
CA PHE A 111 8.49 -15.10 15.16
C PHE A 111 9.87 -14.47 15.26
N THR A 112 10.00 -13.31 15.91
CA THR A 112 11.29 -12.63 16.11
C THR A 112 11.39 -12.05 17.51
N SER A 113 12.61 -11.65 17.90
CA SER A 113 12.89 -11.00 19.19
C SER A 113 13.44 -9.59 18.96
N SER A 114 13.36 -8.74 19.99
CA SER A 114 14.01 -7.42 19.94
C SER A 114 15.51 -7.57 19.67
N GLY A 115 16.06 -6.75 18.77
CA GLY A 115 17.45 -6.79 18.31
C GLY A 115 17.70 -7.73 17.14
N GLU A 116 16.75 -8.60 16.75
CA GLU A 116 16.90 -9.43 15.55
C GLU A 116 16.84 -8.61 14.26
N ALA A 117 17.59 -9.09 13.27
CA ALA A 117 17.75 -8.49 11.95
C ALA A 117 16.58 -8.90 11.03
N ILE A 118 15.93 -7.90 10.42
CA ILE A 118 14.83 -8.09 9.47
C ILE A 118 15.25 -7.53 8.12
N LEU A 119 15.08 -8.32 7.06
CA LEU A 119 15.37 -7.89 5.69
C LEU A 119 14.24 -7.01 5.15
N VAL A 120 14.62 -5.87 4.58
CA VAL A 120 13.73 -4.98 3.82
C VAL A 120 14.36 -4.61 2.48
N GLN A 121 13.59 -4.05 1.56
CA GLN A 121 14.06 -3.54 0.29
C GLN A 121 13.70 -2.05 0.18
N SER A 122 14.72 -1.17 0.11
CA SER A 122 14.49 0.25 -0.13
C SER A 122 14.37 0.57 -1.63
N PRO A 123 13.54 1.60 -2.02
CA PRO A 123 12.74 2.40 -1.13
C PRO A 123 11.68 1.57 -0.41
N CYS A 124 11.52 1.76 0.90
CA CYS A 124 10.70 0.90 1.76
C CYS A 124 9.52 1.65 2.35
N TYR A 125 8.37 1.00 2.48
CA TYR A 125 7.19 1.63 3.06
C TYR A 125 7.46 2.14 4.48
N ILE A 126 7.13 3.42 4.73
CA ILE A 126 7.38 4.13 6.00
C ILE A 126 6.81 3.37 7.20
N GLY A 127 5.61 2.77 7.04
CA GLY A 127 4.96 2.00 8.09
C GLY A 127 5.78 0.79 8.54
N PHE A 128 6.49 0.12 7.63
CA PHE A 128 7.40 -0.98 7.99
C PHE A 128 8.56 -0.47 8.85
N ILE A 129 9.20 0.61 8.42
CA ILE A 129 10.34 1.21 9.12
C ILE A 129 9.93 1.62 10.55
N HIS A 130 8.78 2.28 10.70
CA HIS A 130 8.26 2.67 12.02
C HIS A 130 7.93 1.45 12.88
N THR A 131 7.26 0.44 12.33
CA THR A 131 6.92 -0.78 13.07
C THR A 131 8.16 -1.52 13.55
N LEU A 132 9.15 -1.72 12.67
CA LEU A 132 10.41 -2.38 13.02
C LEU A 132 11.16 -1.62 14.12
N ASN A 133 11.30 -0.29 13.99
CA ASN A 133 11.98 0.54 14.98
C ASN A 133 11.24 0.53 16.33
N ASN A 134 9.91 0.68 16.32
CA ASN A 134 9.10 0.70 17.55
C ASN A 134 9.15 -0.63 18.31
N LEU A 135 9.26 -1.74 17.59
CA LEU A 135 9.41 -3.07 18.18
C LEU A 135 10.88 -3.45 18.43
N GLY A 136 11.82 -2.53 18.21
CA GLY A 136 13.25 -2.74 18.45
C GLY A 136 13.91 -3.76 17.53
N ARG A 137 13.37 -3.99 16.32
CA ARG A 137 13.99 -4.86 15.31
C ARG A 137 15.04 -4.09 14.51
N LYS A 138 16.10 -4.78 14.12
CA LYS A 138 17.20 -4.19 13.37
C LYS A 138 16.92 -4.29 11.86
N ILE A 139 16.82 -3.15 11.21
CA ILE A 139 16.58 -3.08 9.76
C ILE A 139 17.87 -3.42 9.01
N ILE A 140 17.82 -4.40 8.12
CA ILE A 140 18.87 -4.72 7.15
C ILE A 140 18.28 -4.47 5.77
N ASP A 141 18.79 -3.44 5.13
CA ASP A 141 18.30 -2.98 3.84
C ASP A 141 19.06 -3.64 2.67
N SER A 142 18.32 -4.16 1.70
CA SER A 142 18.84 -4.55 0.39
C SER A 142 18.17 -3.68 -0.67
N PRO A 143 18.78 -2.56 -1.08
CA PRO A 143 18.17 -1.61 -1.99
C PRO A 143 17.76 -2.24 -3.32
N LEU A 144 16.60 -1.85 -3.83
CA LEU A 144 16.20 -2.19 -5.19
C LEU A 144 17.15 -1.54 -6.20
N ILE A 145 17.45 -2.26 -7.26
CA ILE A 145 18.22 -1.74 -8.39
C ILE A 145 17.28 -0.94 -9.29
N LYS A 146 17.64 0.34 -9.53
CA LYS A 146 16.92 1.23 -10.46
C LYS A 146 17.68 1.27 -11.79
N GLU A 147 17.19 0.53 -12.77
CA GLU A 147 17.69 0.59 -14.15
C GLU A 147 16.54 1.00 -15.10
N ASN A 148 16.11 0.10 -16.00
CA ASN A 148 14.94 0.34 -16.85
C ASN A 148 13.62 0.20 -16.07
N ASN A 149 13.63 -0.56 -15.00
CA ASN A 149 12.58 -0.71 -14.00
C ASN A 149 13.24 -1.10 -12.65
N TRP A 150 12.44 -1.13 -11.59
CA TRP A 150 12.90 -1.58 -10.28
C TRP A 150 13.04 -3.11 -10.25
N SER A 151 14.14 -3.62 -9.71
CA SER A 151 14.41 -5.06 -9.57
C SER A 151 15.05 -5.40 -8.22
N LEU A 152 14.89 -6.66 -7.79
CA LEU A 152 15.51 -7.19 -6.59
C LEU A 152 16.99 -7.51 -6.85
N ASP A 153 17.89 -7.12 -5.94
CA ASP A 153 19.27 -7.56 -5.92
C ASP A 153 19.38 -8.89 -5.15
N TYR A 154 19.20 -9.99 -5.86
CA TYR A 154 19.21 -11.32 -5.26
C TYR A 154 20.54 -11.72 -4.63
N GLU A 155 21.66 -11.23 -5.18
CA GLU A 155 22.98 -11.50 -4.62
C GLU A 155 23.18 -10.76 -3.30
N ASP A 156 22.78 -9.48 -3.25
CA ASP A 156 22.86 -8.68 -2.04
C ASP A 156 21.90 -9.19 -0.97
N ILE A 157 20.68 -9.57 -1.35
CA ILE A 157 19.70 -10.23 -0.47
C ILE A 157 20.32 -11.46 0.19
N GLU A 158 20.86 -12.38 -0.58
CA GLU A 158 21.43 -13.62 -0.06
C GLU A 158 22.67 -13.37 0.83
N LYS A 159 23.58 -12.49 0.41
CA LYS A 159 24.73 -12.06 1.22
C LYS A 159 24.31 -11.49 2.58
N LYS A 160 23.27 -10.65 2.60
CA LYS A 160 22.75 -10.03 3.85
C LYS A 160 22.06 -11.02 4.75
N ILE A 161 21.30 -11.94 4.20
CA ILE A 161 20.68 -13.03 4.96
C ILE A 161 21.76 -13.82 5.71
N ILE A 162 22.81 -14.25 5.02
CA ILE A 162 23.91 -15.00 5.61
C ILE A 162 24.68 -14.16 6.63
N LYS A 163 25.09 -12.95 6.25
CA LYS A 163 25.94 -12.08 7.08
C LYS A 163 25.29 -11.70 8.40
N HIS A 164 23.98 -11.47 8.38
CA HIS A 164 23.23 -10.97 9.55
C HIS A 164 22.35 -12.05 10.20
N ASN A 165 22.45 -13.31 9.76
CA ASN A 165 21.65 -14.44 10.24
C ASN A 165 20.16 -14.09 10.27
N ILE A 166 19.61 -13.66 9.13
CA ILE A 166 18.24 -13.19 9.01
C ILE A 166 17.30 -14.38 8.88
N HIS A 167 16.23 -14.39 9.69
CA HIS A 167 15.19 -15.43 9.67
C HIS A 167 13.81 -14.87 9.31
N PHE A 168 13.70 -13.55 9.08
CA PHE A 168 12.43 -12.91 8.73
C PHE A 168 12.66 -11.79 7.71
N ALA A 169 11.86 -11.78 6.64
CA ALA A 169 11.93 -10.80 5.57
C ALA A 169 10.57 -10.15 5.33
N LEU A 170 10.56 -8.85 5.03
CA LEU A 170 9.38 -8.14 4.52
C LEU A 170 9.43 -8.12 3.00
N PHE A 171 8.29 -8.35 2.38
CA PHE A 171 8.12 -8.28 0.94
C PHE A 171 6.83 -7.52 0.61
N CYS A 172 6.90 -6.48 -0.22
CA CYS A 172 5.75 -5.67 -0.62
C CYS A 172 5.39 -5.95 -2.08
N SER A 173 4.17 -6.43 -2.34
CA SER A 173 3.74 -6.87 -3.65
C SER A 173 2.24 -6.58 -3.89
N PRO A 174 1.88 -5.66 -4.77
CA PRO A 174 2.68 -4.65 -5.48
C PRO A 174 3.46 -3.71 -4.56
N HIS A 175 4.57 -3.21 -5.06
CA HIS A 175 5.54 -2.50 -4.23
C HIS A 175 5.19 -1.02 -4.04
N ASN A 176 5.13 -0.55 -2.82
CA ASN A 176 5.00 0.86 -2.45
C ASN A 176 6.33 1.36 -1.86
N PRO A 177 6.97 2.41 -2.43
CA PRO A 177 6.35 3.49 -3.23
C PRO A 177 6.48 3.35 -4.76
N THR A 178 7.21 2.36 -5.30
CA THR A 178 7.62 2.33 -6.70
C THR A 178 6.52 1.93 -7.68
N GLY A 179 5.46 1.29 -7.20
CA GLY A 179 4.39 0.73 -8.04
C GLY A 179 4.80 -0.50 -8.86
N ARG A 180 5.94 -1.14 -8.50
CA ARG A 180 6.39 -2.37 -9.18
C ARG A 180 5.45 -3.53 -8.91
N VAL A 181 5.08 -4.28 -9.95
CA VAL A 181 4.36 -5.55 -9.89
C VAL A 181 5.32 -6.68 -10.23
N TRP A 182 5.63 -7.51 -9.24
CA TRP A 182 6.64 -8.56 -9.39
C TRP A 182 6.11 -9.71 -10.27
N LYS A 183 6.96 -10.18 -11.19
CA LYS A 183 6.65 -11.35 -12.02
C LYS A 183 6.81 -12.64 -11.20
N LYS A 184 6.15 -13.70 -11.64
CA LYS A 184 6.20 -15.00 -10.97
C LYS A 184 7.64 -15.49 -10.76
N GLU A 185 8.48 -15.33 -11.78
CA GLU A 185 9.88 -15.77 -11.75
C GLU A 185 10.72 -14.98 -10.76
N GLU A 186 10.41 -13.67 -10.60
CA GLU A 186 11.09 -12.79 -9.64
C GLU A 186 10.73 -13.19 -8.20
N ILE A 187 9.44 -13.41 -7.94
CA ILE A 187 8.95 -13.87 -6.63
C ILE A 187 9.52 -15.26 -6.33
N GLN A 188 9.49 -16.18 -7.30
CA GLN A 188 10.02 -17.54 -7.12
C GLN A 188 11.49 -17.50 -6.72
N LYS A 189 12.31 -16.70 -7.41
CA LYS A 189 13.73 -16.57 -7.11
C LYS A 189 13.99 -16.01 -5.70
N PHE A 190 13.22 -15.02 -5.28
CA PHE A 190 13.28 -14.51 -3.91
C PHE A 190 12.90 -15.59 -2.89
N MET A 191 11.79 -16.31 -3.13
CA MET A 191 11.32 -17.37 -2.24
C MET A 191 12.27 -18.56 -2.19
N ASP A 192 12.98 -18.87 -3.28
CA ASP A 192 13.99 -19.94 -3.30
C ASP A 192 15.19 -19.59 -2.40
N ILE A 193 15.59 -18.31 -2.35
CA ILE A 193 16.61 -17.84 -1.40
C ILE A 193 16.09 -17.96 0.03
N CYS A 194 14.84 -17.51 0.28
CA CYS A 194 14.23 -17.63 1.60
C CYS A 194 14.13 -19.10 2.06
N LYS A 195 13.76 -20.01 1.16
CA LYS A 195 13.74 -21.45 1.40
C LYS A 195 15.13 -22.00 1.78
N LYS A 196 16.14 -21.63 1.00
CA LYS A 196 17.52 -22.11 1.19
C LYS A 196 18.09 -21.75 2.57
N HIS A 197 17.68 -20.61 3.13
CA HIS A 197 18.19 -20.08 4.40
C HIS A 197 17.17 -20.08 5.53
N ASP A 198 16.04 -20.77 5.35
CA ASP A 198 14.93 -20.88 6.33
C ASP A 198 14.42 -19.52 6.83
N VAL A 199 14.17 -18.59 5.89
CA VAL A 199 13.62 -17.25 6.17
C VAL A 199 12.12 -17.27 6.02
N LEU A 200 11.37 -16.86 7.06
CA LEU A 200 9.94 -16.56 6.97
C LEU A 200 9.71 -15.25 6.20
N VAL A 201 8.62 -15.18 5.47
CA VAL A 201 8.28 -14.00 4.66
C VAL A 201 6.95 -13.42 5.11
N PHE A 202 6.95 -12.15 5.47
CA PHE A 202 5.73 -11.34 5.56
C PHE A 202 5.51 -10.66 4.21
N SER A 203 4.45 -11.04 3.51
CA SER A 203 4.08 -10.45 2.23
C SER A 203 2.92 -9.46 2.41
N ASP A 204 3.21 -8.18 2.23
CA ASP A 204 2.19 -7.13 2.20
C ASP A 204 1.59 -7.06 0.79
N GLU A 205 0.38 -7.57 0.66
CA GLU A 205 -0.36 -7.63 -0.62
C GLU A 205 -1.57 -6.68 -0.64
N ILE A 206 -1.53 -5.62 0.19
CA ILE A 206 -2.62 -4.64 0.33
C ILE A 206 -2.96 -3.90 -0.98
N TRP A 207 -2.04 -3.91 -1.95
CA TRP A 207 -2.18 -3.26 -3.25
C TRP A 207 -2.57 -4.23 -4.38
N SER A 208 -2.82 -5.49 -4.07
CA SER A 208 -2.98 -6.58 -5.03
C SER A 208 -4.05 -6.36 -6.11
N ASP A 209 -5.12 -5.63 -5.78
CA ASP A 209 -6.23 -5.34 -6.71
C ASP A 209 -5.97 -4.12 -7.61
N LEU A 210 -4.95 -3.32 -7.29
CA LEU A 210 -4.66 -2.05 -7.98
C LEU A 210 -3.48 -2.24 -8.93
N VAL A 211 -3.74 -2.94 -10.02
CA VAL A 211 -2.75 -3.35 -11.03
C VAL A 211 -3.23 -2.90 -12.40
N ARG A 212 -2.30 -2.43 -13.26
CA ARG A 212 -2.63 -2.05 -14.62
C ARG A 212 -2.95 -3.27 -15.47
N LYS A 213 -3.78 -3.07 -16.50
CA LYS A 213 -4.33 -4.13 -17.34
C LYS A 213 -3.27 -5.03 -17.99
N GLU A 214 -2.10 -4.48 -18.29
CA GLU A 214 -0.98 -5.21 -18.88
C GLU A 214 -0.18 -6.06 -17.90
N ASN A 215 -0.44 -5.92 -16.59
CA ASN A 215 0.22 -6.64 -15.52
C ASN A 215 -0.78 -7.52 -14.75
N THR A 216 -0.25 -8.52 -14.07
CA THR A 216 -1.04 -9.40 -13.21
C THR A 216 -0.35 -9.54 -11.86
N HIS A 217 -1.08 -9.28 -10.78
CA HIS A 217 -0.57 -9.57 -9.46
C HIS A 217 -0.45 -11.09 -9.27
N ILE A 218 0.70 -11.52 -8.78
CA ILE A 218 0.97 -12.91 -8.43
C ILE A 218 1.11 -12.98 -6.91
N PRO A 219 0.18 -13.62 -6.20
CA PRO A 219 0.31 -13.81 -4.76
C PRO A 219 1.58 -14.59 -4.41
N THR A 220 2.35 -14.08 -3.46
CA THR A 220 3.64 -14.67 -3.06
C THR A 220 3.51 -16.14 -2.68
N GLN A 221 2.40 -16.50 -2.04
CA GLN A 221 2.09 -17.88 -1.62
C GLN A 221 1.82 -18.84 -2.79
N SER A 222 1.54 -18.32 -4.00
CA SER A 222 1.14 -19.14 -5.14
C SER A 222 2.31 -19.68 -5.96
N VAL A 223 3.53 -19.18 -5.74
CA VAL A 223 4.66 -19.53 -6.61
C VAL A 223 5.24 -20.91 -6.35
N SER A 224 5.09 -21.46 -5.12
CA SER A 224 5.50 -22.83 -4.80
C SER A 224 4.84 -23.34 -3.51
N GLU A 225 4.85 -24.67 -3.30
CA GLU A 225 4.37 -25.28 -2.04
C GLU A 225 5.18 -24.82 -0.81
N ASP A 226 6.47 -24.55 -0.98
CA ASP A 226 7.29 -24.00 0.09
C ASP A 226 6.93 -22.55 0.40
N ALA A 227 6.76 -21.71 -0.64
CA ALA A 227 6.28 -20.32 -0.48
C ALA A 227 4.93 -20.27 0.23
N LYS A 228 4.00 -21.18 -0.12
CA LYS A 228 2.70 -21.31 0.55
C LYS A 228 2.83 -21.53 2.05
N LYS A 229 3.82 -22.33 2.49
CA LYS A 229 4.02 -22.70 3.90
C LYS A 229 4.80 -21.66 4.72
N ARG A 230 5.74 -20.92 4.10
CA ARG A 230 6.59 -19.97 4.82
C ARG A 230 6.16 -18.52 4.75
N THR A 231 5.00 -18.22 4.14
CA THR A 231 4.54 -16.84 3.97
C THR A 231 3.33 -16.52 4.85
N ILE A 232 3.40 -15.38 5.51
CA ILE A 232 2.27 -14.68 6.14
C ILE A 232 1.86 -13.60 5.15
N ALA A 233 0.76 -13.81 4.42
CA ALA A 233 0.27 -12.84 3.44
C ALA A 233 -0.80 -11.94 4.08
N ALA A 234 -0.65 -10.63 3.92
CA ALA A 234 -1.51 -9.61 4.51
C ALA A 234 -2.29 -8.84 3.45
N TYR A 235 -3.60 -8.75 3.64
CA TYR A 235 -4.56 -8.14 2.72
C TYR A 235 -5.51 -7.19 3.46
N ALA A 236 -6.04 -6.20 2.76
CA ALA A 236 -7.11 -5.37 3.28
C ALA A 236 -7.88 -4.67 2.14
N PRO A 237 -9.17 -4.37 2.29
CA PRO A 237 -9.91 -3.56 1.33
C PRO A 237 -9.54 -2.06 1.38
N SER A 238 -8.66 -1.67 2.31
CA SER A 238 -8.37 -0.27 2.62
C SER A 238 -7.82 0.53 1.45
N LYS A 239 -6.98 -0.08 0.59
CA LYS A 239 -6.41 0.61 -0.58
C LYS A 239 -7.30 0.51 -1.79
N THR A 240 -7.91 -0.66 -2.00
CA THR A 240 -8.81 -0.92 -3.11
C THR A 240 -10.10 -0.11 -3.03
N PHE A 241 -10.68 0.05 -1.83
CA PHE A 241 -11.97 0.68 -1.62
C PHE A 241 -11.95 1.92 -0.72
N ASN A 242 -10.76 2.46 -0.43
CA ASN A 242 -10.61 3.66 0.42
C ASN A 242 -11.17 3.49 1.85
N LEU A 243 -10.90 2.38 2.50
CA LEU A 243 -11.46 2.02 3.81
C LEU A 243 -10.43 2.06 4.95
N ALA A 244 -9.33 2.80 4.79
CA ALA A 244 -8.25 2.84 5.78
C ALA A 244 -8.71 3.31 7.17
N GLY A 245 -9.67 4.21 7.25
CA GLY A 245 -10.25 4.69 8.51
C GLY A 245 -11.04 3.64 9.29
N LEU A 246 -11.45 2.53 8.66
CA LEU A 246 -12.13 1.41 9.30
C LEU A 246 -11.16 0.35 9.86
N VAL A 247 -9.89 0.43 9.50
CA VAL A 247 -8.77 -0.38 10.03
C VAL A 247 -8.83 -1.89 9.76
N GLY A 248 -9.94 -2.46 9.26
CA GLY A 248 -10.09 -3.89 9.03
C GLY A 248 -9.10 -4.45 8.00
N SER A 249 -8.46 -5.57 8.35
CA SER A 249 -7.57 -6.34 7.47
C SER A 249 -7.67 -7.83 7.76
N TYR A 250 -7.08 -8.65 6.91
CA TYR A 250 -6.99 -10.09 7.13
C TYR A 250 -5.65 -10.63 6.64
N HIS A 251 -5.23 -11.71 7.26
CA HIS A 251 -4.10 -12.50 6.77
C HIS A 251 -4.57 -13.83 6.19
N ILE A 252 -3.75 -14.38 5.30
CA ILE A 252 -3.87 -15.75 4.81
C ILE A 252 -2.60 -16.49 5.21
N VAL A 253 -2.72 -17.54 6.03
CA VAL A 253 -1.61 -18.35 6.51
C VAL A 253 -1.98 -19.82 6.42
N TYR A 254 -1.37 -20.55 5.49
CA TYR A 254 -1.69 -21.94 5.24
C TYR A 254 -1.00 -22.91 6.21
N ASP A 255 0.22 -22.60 6.65
CA ASP A 255 0.91 -23.44 7.63
C ASP A 255 0.24 -23.34 9.00
N LYS A 256 -0.15 -24.51 9.56
CA LYS A 256 -0.89 -24.57 10.83
C LYS A 256 -0.06 -24.03 12.01
N TYR A 257 1.23 -24.30 12.04
CA TYR A 257 2.08 -23.84 13.14
C TYR A 257 2.23 -22.32 13.12
N LEU A 258 2.47 -21.74 11.94
CA LEU A 258 2.56 -20.28 11.79
C LEU A 258 1.22 -19.60 12.15
N ARG A 259 0.12 -20.16 11.68
CA ARG A 259 -1.22 -19.65 11.95
C ARG A 259 -1.57 -19.68 13.42
N ASP A 260 -1.35 -20.80 14.10
CA ASP A 260 -1.66 -20.94 15.51
C ASP A 260 -0.83 -19.98 16.37
N ARG A 261 0.45 -19.79 16.05
CA ARG A 261 1.31 -18.83 16.76
C ARG A 261 0.90 -17.39 16.50
N LEU A 262 0.59 -17.04 15.26
CA LEU A 262 0.12 -15.70 14.90
C LEU A 262 -1.19 -15.36 15.60
N ASN A 263 -2.17 -16.26 15.54
CA ASN A 263 -3.46 -16.09 16.20
C ASN A 263 -3.32 -15.96 17.72
N LYS A 264 -2.43 -16.76 18.33
CA LYS A 264 -2.14 -16.65 19.76
C LYS A 264 -1.54 -15.28 20.11
N GLN A 265 -0.62 -14.77 19.30
CA GLN A 265 -0.04 -13.45 19.51
C GLN A 265 -1.09 -12.34 19.33
N ALA A 266 -1.90 -12.39 18.27
CA ALA A 266 -2.96 -11.44 18.02
C ALA A 266 -4.01 -11.39 19.14
N SER A 267 -4.25 -12.51 19.83
CA SER A 267 -5.22 -12.63 20.92
C SER A 267 -4.72 -12.15 22.28
N LEU A 268 -3.44 -11.79 22.43
CA LEU A 268 -2.86 -11.35 23.74
C LEU A 268 -3.45 -10.02 24.22
N SER A 269 -4.01 -9.23 23.33
CA SER A 269 -4.70 -8.00 23.68
C SER A 269 -6.00 -7.87 22.91
N HIS A 270 -6.94 -7.09 23.45
CA HIS A 270 -8.19 -6.77 22.74
C HIS A 270 -7.98 -5.84 21.54
N TYR A 271 -6.76 -5.43 21.24
CA TYR A 271 -6.44 -4.56 20.10
C TYR A 271 -6.91 -5.14 18.76
N ASN A 272 -6.77 -6.45 18.57
CA ASN A 272 -7.18 -7.14 17.34
C ASN A 272 -8.62 -7.68 17.38
N SER A 273 -9.44 -7.25 18.35
CA SER A 273 -10.87 -7.57 18.30
C SER A 273 -11.52 -6.96 17.08
N PRO A 274 -12.32 -7.73 16.33
CA PRO A 274 -12.94 -7.23 15.10
C PRO A 274 -13.86 -6.04 15.34
N ASN A 275 -13.81 -5.06 14.42
CA ASN A 275 -14.77 -3.97 14.37
C ASN A 275 -15.93 -4.37 13.46
N ILE A 276 -17.16 -4.38 13.99
CA ILE A 276 -18.34 -4.83 13.25
C ILE A 276 -18.59 -4.04 11.96
N LEU A 277 -18.32 -2.73 11.94
CA LEU A 277 -18.56 -1.93 10.74
C LEU A 277 -17.50 -2.21 9.67
N SER A 278 -16.24 -2.49 10.04
CA SER A 278 -15.22 -2.92 9.05
C SER A 278 -15.54 -4.28 8.44
N ILE A 279 -16.14 -5.20 9.21
CA ILE A 279 -16.62 -6.48 8.70
C ILE A 279 -17.70 -6.28 7.63
N HIS A 280 -18.72 -5.46 7.94
CA HIS A 280 -19.80 -5.15 7.00
C HIS A 280 -19.32 -4.35 5.79
N ALA A 281 -18.35 -3.46 5.96
CA ALA A 281 -17.73 -2.74 4.86
C ALA A 281 -17.01 -3.71 3.88
N LEU A 282 -16.23 -4.67 4.40
CA LEU A 282 -15.58 -5.68 3.58
C LEU A 282 -16.60 -6.55 2.82
N MET A 283 -17.65 -7.03 3.49
CA MET A 283 -18.71 -7.81 2.82
C MET A 283 -19.42 -6.99 1.73
N GLY A 284 -19.60 -5.69 1.95
CA GLY A 284 -20.17 -4.79 0.94
C GLY A 284 -19.22 -4.53 -0.24
N ALA A 285 -17.92 -4.58 0.00
CA ALA A 285 -16.86 -4.37 -1.01
C ALA A 285 -16.63 -5.61 -1.87
N TYR A 286 -16.48 -6.78 -1.24
CA TYR A 286 -16.04 -8.03 -1.86
C TYR A 286 -17.21 -8.79 -2.47
N CYS A 287 -17.75 -8.26 -3.56
CA CYS A 287 -18.87 -8.81 -4.30
C CYS A 287 -18.66 -8.61 -5.82
N LYS A 288 -19.56 -9.17 -6.62
CA LYS A 288 -19.47 -9.07 -8.08
C LYS A 288 -19.45 -7.61 -8.59
N ASP A 289 -20.33 -6.76 -8.08
CA ASP A 289 -20.35 -5.33 -8.46
C ASP A 289 -19.08 -4.60 -7.98
N GLY A 290 -18.43 -5.08 -6.91
CA GLY A 290 -17.14 -4.59 -6.44
C GLY A 290 -16.01 -4.86 -7.44
N LEU A 291 -16.03 -6.00 -8.14
CA LEU A 291 -15.08 -6.30 -9.23
C LEU A 291 -15.24 -5.30 -10.38
N ASP A 292 -16.47 -5.00 -10.77
CA ASP A 292 -16.76 -4.00 -11.81
C ASP A 292 -16.26 -2.61 -11.39
N TRP A 293 -16.48 -2.23 -10.12
CA TRP A 293 -16.04 -0.94 -9.59
C TRP A 293 -14.50 -0.81 -9.61
N VAL A 294 -13.80 -1.86 -9.19
CA VAL A 294 -12.32 -1.90 -9.21
C VAL A 294 -11.78 -1.86 -10.64
N SER A 295 -12.44 -2.53 -11.58
CA SER A 295 -12.06 -2.48 -12.98
C SER A 295 -12.11 -1.05 -13.53
N GLU A 296 -13.21 -0.32 -13.31
CA GLU A 296 -13.33 1.09 -13.74
C GLU A 296 -12.34 2.01 -12.98
N LEU A 297 -12.14 1.78 -11.68
CA LEU A 297 -11.13 2.52 -10.89
C LEU A 297 -9.73 2.37 -11.49
N ASN A 298 -9.34 1.14 -11.83
CA ASN A 298 -8.03 0.86 -12.42
C ASN A 298 -7.86 1.55 -13.78
N GLU A 299 -8.92 1.68 -14.59
CA GLU A 299 -8.88 2.45 -15.84
C GLU A 299 -8.67 3.95 -15.58
N VAL A 300 -9.36 4.53 -14.61
CA VAL A 300 -9.18 5.95 -14.24
C VAL A 300 -7.77 6.21 -13.71
N ILE A 301 -7.26 5.36 -12.84
CA ILE A 301 -5.89 5.47 -12.31
C ILE A 301 -4.87 5.33 -13.45
N ALA A 302 -5.08 4.38 -14.39
CA ALA A 302 -4.20 4.21 -15.54
C ALA A 302 -4.12 5.48 -16.38
N ASN A 303 -5.27 6.09 -16.69
CA ASN A 303 -5.32 7.34 -17.45
C ASN A 303 -4.63 8.50 -16.74
N ASN A 304 -4.83 8.63 -15.42
CA ASN A 304 -4.17 9.66 -14.61
C ASN A 304 -2.65 9.48 -14.60
N VAL A 305 -2.19 8.24 -14.51
CA VAL A 305 -0.75 7.96 -14.54
C VAL A 305 -0.17 8.21 -15.93
N ASP A 306 -0.85 7.80 -16.99
CA ASP A 306 -0.36 8.03 -18.38
C ASP A 306 -0.25 9.53 -18.66
N PHE A 307 -1.26 10.30 -18.29
CA PHE A 307 -1.21 11.76 -18.32
C PHE A 307 0.00 12.30 -17.54
N ALA A 308 0.18 11.86 -16.28
CA ALA A 308 1.24 12.36 -15.43
C ALA A 308 2.65 12.05 -15.98
N ILE A 309 2.87 10.83 -16.49
CA ILE A 309 4.14 10.42 -17.12
C ILE A 309 4.45 11.29 -18.34
N ASP A 310 3.50 11.44 -19.26
CA ASP A 310 3.68 12.24 -20.47
C ASP A 310 3.95 13.71 -20.15
N PHE A 311 3.23 14.24 -19.14
CA PHE A 311 3.40 15.61 -18.70
C PHE A 311 4.79 15.86 -18.09
N ILE A 312 5.28 14.95 -17.24
CA ILE A 312 6.60 15.01 -16.63
C ILE A 312 7.68 14.99 -17.74
N HIS A 313 7.63 14.01 -18.62
CA HIS A 313 8.62 13.88 -19.69
C HIS A 313 8.67 15.13 -20.58
N THR A 314 7.53 15.78 -20.80
CA THR A 314 7.44 16.96 -21.64
C THR A 314 7.89 18.24 -20.95
N HIS A 315 7.57 18.39 -19.67
CA HIS A 315 7.64 19.68 -18.99
C HIS A 315 8.61 19.76 -17.80
N PHE A 316 8.92 18.64 -17.12
CA PHE A 316 9.72 18.67 -15.88
C PHE A 316 11.15 18.19 -16.14
N LYS A 317 11.98 19.10 -16.67
CA LYS A 317 13.39 18.78 -16.97
C LYS A 317 14.16 18.43 -15.68
N GLY A 318 14.86 17.31 -15.70
CA GLY A 318 15.63 16.83 -14.55
C GLY A 318 14.83 16.00 -13.54
N ILE A 319 13.53 15.81 -13.75
CA ILE A 319 12.73 14.85 -12.98
C ILE A 319 12.71 13.51 -13.74
N GLU A 320 13.09 12.44 -13.04
CA GLU A 320 13.00 11.08 -13.57
C GLU A 320 11.85 10.34 -12.92
N VAL A 321 11.14 9.55 -13.71
CA VAL A 321 10.02 8.73 -13.26
C VAL A 321 9.98 7.43 -14.03
N ILE A 322 9.76 6.32 -13.32
CA ILE A 322 9.45 5.03 -13.92
C ILE A 322 7.94 4.85 -13.85
N LYS A 323 7.30 4.52 -14.98
CA LYS A 323 5.86 4.27 -15.04
C LYS A 323 5.48 3.13 -14.09
N PRO A 324 4.66 3.37 -13.05
CA PRO A 324 4.28 2.32 -12.11
C PRO A 324 3.39 1.28 -12.80
N GLU A 325 3.55 0.02 -12.49
CA GLU A 325 2.79 -1.13 -13.02
C GLU A 325 1.54 -1.42 -12.18
N GLY A 326 1.54 -0.96 -10.94
CA GLY A 326 0.44 -1.08 -9.98
C GLY A 326 0.41 0.08 -9.00
N THR A 327 -0.48 0.02 -8.03
CA THR A 327 -0.81 1.08 -7.08
C THR A 327 -1.38 2.34 -7.76
N TYR A 328 -1.71 3.36 -7.01
CA TYR A 328 -1.99 4.70 -7.52
C TYR A 328 -0.89 5.71 -7.12
N MET A 329 0.32 5.20 -6.85
CA MET A 329 1.45 6.04 -6.46
C MET A 329 2.36 6.29 -7.66
N LEU A 330 2.76 7.55 -7.79
CA LEU A 330 3.81 7.98 -8.69
C LEU A 330 5.04 8.32 -7.85
N TYR A 331 6.22 7.85 -8.27
CA TYR A 331 7.45 8.02 -7.51
C TYR A 331 8.50 8.73 -8.35
N LEU A 332 8.80 9.98 -7.97
CA LEU A 332 9.67 10.91 -8.71
C LEU A 332 11.07 10.89 -8.12
N ASP A 333 12.08 10.84 -8.97
CA ASP A 333 13.46 11.13 -8.62
C ASP A 333 13.82 12.55 -9.06
N CYS A 334 14.11 13.38 -8.08
CA CYS A 334 14.38 14.80 -8.26
C CYS A 334 15.88 15.15 -8.29
N THR A 335 16.77 14.15 -8.19
CA THR A 335 18.22 14.36 -8.02
C THR A 335 18.80 15.32 -9.06
N LYS A 336 18.57 15.04 -10.35
CA LYS A 336 19.10 15.91 -11.42
C LYS A 336 18.51 17.31 -11.41
N TYR A 337 17.24 17.45 -11.03
CA TYR A 337 16.60 18.76 -10.92
C TYR A 337 17.22 19.58 -9.81
N LEU A 338 17.41 18.99 -8.62
CA LEU A 338 18.00 19.64 -7.47
C LEU A 338 19.44 20.10 -7.77
N ASP A 339 20.26 19.22 -8.35
CA ASP A 339 21.64 19.52 -8.73
C ASP A 339 21.74 20.63 -9.78
N THR A 340 20.83 20.64 -10.76
CA THR A 340 20.85 21.63 -11.86
C THR A 340 20.43 23.02 -11.40
N HIS A 341 19.53 23.11 -10.43
CA HIS A 341 18.97 24.37 -9.95
C HIS A 341 19.60 24.85 -8.63
N ASP A 342 20.54 24.10 -8.07
CA ASP A 342 21.20 24.38 -6.78
C ASP A 342 20.20 24.66 -5.66
N ILE A 343 19.17 23.83 -5.56
CA ILE A 343 18.14 23.90 -4.52
C ILE A 343 18.09 22.61 -3.70
N THR A 344 17.63 22.74 -2.46
CA THR A 344 17.47 21.62 -1.55
C THR A 344 16.13 20.90 -1.76
N MET A 345 16.06 19.66 -1.29
CA MET A 345 14.80 18.90 -1.25
C MET A 345 13.71 19.62 -0.43
N ASP A 346 14.10 20.27 0.68
CA ASP A 346 13.17 21.02 1.52
C ASP A 346 12.55 22.22 0.78
N GLU A 347 13.35 22.94 0.00
CA GLU A 347 12.86 24.05 -0.83
C GLU A 347 11.90 23.57 -1.90
N LEU A 348 12.22 22.47 -2.60
CA LEU A 348 11.34 21.89 -3.60
C LEU A 348 10.01 21.43 -2.98
N LEU A 349 10.06 20.73 -1.85
CA LEU A 349 8.87 20.24 -1.15
C LEU A 349 7.97 21.40 -0.72
N LYS A 350 8.55 22.44 -0.10
CA LYS A 350 7.81 23.65 0.33
C LYS A 350 7.22 24.41 -0.85
N LYS A 351 7.94 24.47 -1.98
CA LYS A 351 7.47 25.13 -3.19
C LYS A 351 6.19 24.48 -3.73
N GLY A 352 6.13 23.14 -3.83
CA GLY A 352 4.91 22.45 -4.24
C GLY A 352 3.73 22.69 -3.30
N VAL A 353 3.95 22.57 -1.99
CA VAL A 353 2.90 22.79 -0.98
C VAL A 353 2.40 24.24 -0.99
N ARG A 354 3.29 25.22 -1.20
CA ARG A 354 2.92 26.66 -1.30
C ARG A 354 1.87 26.91 -2.39
N TYR A 355 1.96 26.20 -3.51
CA TYR A 355 0.99 26.28 -4.61
C TYR A 355 -0.11 25.24 -4.53
N GLY A 356 -0.34 24.69 -3.34
CA GLY A 356 -1.46 23.80 -3.03
C GLY A 356 -1.24 22.32 -3.41
N VAL A 357 -0.12 21.95 -4.02
CA VAL A 357 0.16 20.53 -4.35
C VAL A 357 0.81 19.87 -3.15
N CYS A 358 -0.01 19.14 -2.37
CA CYS A 358 0.44 18.42 -1.18
C CYS A 358 0.97 17.05 -1.56
N TRP A 359 2.28 16.89 -1.63
CA TRP A 359 3.00 15.66 -1.97
C TRP A 359 3.81 15.09 -0.80
N GLN A 360 4.25 13.84 -0.90
CA GLN A 360 4.94 13.14 0.16
C GLN A 360 6.46 13.19 -0.05
N ASP A 361 7.19 13.64 0.98
CA ASP A 361 8.64 13.51 1.07
C ASP A 361 9.08 12.04 0.95
N GLY A 362 10.05 11.77 0.09
CA GLY A 362 10.57 10.43 -0.17
C GLY A 362 11.63 9.96 0.83
N ARG A 363 12.25 10.86 1.58
CA ARG A 363 13.32 10.52 2.56
C ARG A 363 12.88 9.48 3.60
N PRO A 364 11.65 9.54 4.16
CA PRO A 364 11.19 8.49 5.07
C PRO A 364 11.06 7.09 4.45
N PHE A 365 11.08 6.97 3.12
CA PHE A 365 11.14 5.66 2.43
C PHE A 365 12.57 5.12 2.27
N MET A 366 13.56 5.72 2.95
CA MET A 366 14.99 5.40 2.82
C MET A 366 15.57 5.73 1.43
N ASN A 367 15.03 6.74 0.74
CA ASN A 367 15.50 7.16 -0.57
C ASN A 367 15.51 8.70 -0.66
N PRO A 368 16.68 9.34 -0.57
CA PRO A 368 16.79 10.79 -0.63
C PRO A 368 16.41 11.32 -2.03
N ASN A 369 16.11 12.61 -2.10
CA ASN A 369 15.84 13.32 -3.34
C ASN A 369 14.65 12.78 -4.14
N THR A 370 13.68 12.15 -3.47
CA THR A 370 12.48 11.59 -4.12
C THR A 370 11.19 12.16 -3.55
N ILE A 371 10.14 12.13 -4.36
CA ILE A 371 8.78 12.53 -3.99
C ILE A 371 7.82 11.42 -4.38
N ARG A 372 6.88 11.08 -3.48
CA ARG A 372 5.76 10.21 -3.83
C ARG A 372 4.49 11.03 -4.00
N MET A 373 3.75 10.83 -5.09
CA MET A 373 2.48 11.47 -5.35
C MET A 373 1.36 10.42 -5.47
N ASN A 374 0.20 10.74 -4.90
CA ASN A 374 -1.03 9.97 -5.05
C ASN A 374 -1.80 10.48 -6.28
N LEU A 375 -2.20 9.59 -7.17
CA LEU A 375 -2.97 9.89 -8.39
C LEU A 375 -4.42 9.38 -8.35
N ALA A 376 -4.90 8.87 -7.19
CA ALA A 376 -6.29 8.46 -7.02
C ALA A 376 -7.20 9.66 -6.72
N LEU A 377 -7.25 10.59 -7.67
CA LEU A 377 -8.07 11.80 -7.67
C LEU A 377 -8.84 11.91 -8.99
N PRO A 378 -9.96 12.64 -9.04
CA PRO A 378 -10.57 13.05 -10.30
C PRO A 378 -9.53 13.64 -11.26
N THR A 379 -9.58 13.23 -12.53
CA THR A 379 -8.56 13.62 -13.53
C THR A 379 -8.35 15.12 -13.59
N SER A 380 -9.43 15.91 -13.45
CA SER A 380 -9.35 17.38 -13.43
C SER A 380 -8.45 17.93 -12.32
N LEU A 381 -8.42 17.29 -11.14
CA LEU A 381 -7.49 17.68 -10.06
C LEU A 381 -6.06 17.27 -10.34
N VAL A 382 -5.86 16.14 -11.00
CA VAL A 382 -4.51 15.73 -11.45
C VAL A 382 -3.97 16.72 -12.47
N GLU A 383 -4.77 17.06 -13.48
CA GLU A 383 -4.42 18.06 -14.50
C GLU A 383 -4.10 19.42 -13.88
N GLU A 384 -4.92 19.88 -12.94
CA GLU A 384 -4.70 21.13 -12.20
C GLU A 384 -3.40 21.08 -11.41
N ALA A 385 -3.13 20.00 -10.67
CA ALA A 385 -1.88 19.85 -9.91
C ALA A 385 -0.65 19.96 -10.81
N PHE A 386 -0.65 19.24 -11.92
CA PHE A 386 0.48 19.24 -12.86
C PHE A 386 0.65 20.59 -13.56
N SER A 387 -0.44 21.30 -13.87
CA SER A 387 -0.40 22.66 -14.39
C SER A 387 0.23 23.63 -13.41
N ARG A 388 -0.15 23.56 -12.11
CA ARG A 388 0.45 24.38 -11.04
C ARG A 388 1.93 24.06 -10.86
N LEU A 389 2.31 22.78 -10.87
CA LEU A 389 3.71 22.37 -10.79
C LEU A 389 4.54 22.92 -11.94
N LYS A 390 4.03 22.91 -13.17
CA LYS A 390 4.69 23.46 -14.34
C LYS A 390 4.87 24.97 -14.25
N GLU A 391 3.84 25.68 -13.80
CA GLU A 391 3.86 27.17 -13.82
C GLU A 391 4.67 27.76 -12.68
N PHE A 392 4.64 27.11 -11.51
CA PHE A 392 5.16 27.72 -10.28
C PHE A 392 6.30 26.94 -9.61
N VAL A 393 6.54 25.68 -9.97
CA VAL A 393 7.51 24.83 -9.25
C VAL A 393 8.68 24.43 -10.13
N PHE A 394 8.43 23.85 -11.30
CA PHE A 394 9.42 23.35 -12.26
C PHE A 394 9.59 24.32 -13.47
#